data_11bf2966c15f86da099f497b31d91df8
#
_entry.id   11bf2966c15f86da099f497b31d91df8
#
_cell.length_a   1.000
_cell.length_b   1.000
_cell.length_c   1.000
_cell.angle_alpha   90.00
_cell.angle_beta   90.00
_cell.angle_gamma   90.00
#
_symmetry.space_group_name_H-M   'P 1'
#
loop_
_entity.id
_entity.type
_entity.pdbx_description
1 polymer ?
#
loop_
_entity_poly.entity_id
_entity_poly.type
_entity_poly.pdbx_seq_one_letter_code
_entity_poly.pdbx_strand_id
1 'polypeptide(L)'
;MVAPLLALCLADGESLVLSVVPKALLEMSRKQMRETFATIITKRIYTLSFDRGTIVTAAMHRSLQNAKRNRGVVVATPTTLKSIQLVYVETLQRLDTYRREGPFSKVQELSFECHELAKILQTFREGVLLLDEVDMVLHPLKSELNFPIGEKFDLDGKGTVVLIALHAC
;
A
#
# COMPACT_ATOMS: atom_id res chain seq x y z
N MET A 1 12.67 15.44 -11.18
CA MET A 1 13.33 15.17 -9.87
C MET A 1 12.82 16.03 -8.71
N VAL A 2 11.65 16.60 -8.81
CA VAL A 2 11.07 17.48 -7.77
C VAL A 2 10.41 16.68 -6.65
N ALA A 3 9.71 15.57 -6.97
CA ALA A 3 8.94 14.80 -6.01
C ALA A 3 9.76 14.24 -4.83
N PRO A 4 10.94 13.64 -5.00
CA PRO A 4 11.77 13.19 -3.88
C PRO A 4 12.23 14.32 -2.95
N LEU A 5 12.60 15.46 -3.50
CA LEU A 5 13.00 16.63 -2.70
C LEU A 5 11.82 17.18 -1.91
N LEU A 6 10.66 17.29 -2.55
CA LEU A 6 9.43 17.74 -1.90
C LEU A 6 9.03 16.79 -0.75
N ALA A 7 9.15 15.47 -0.96
CA ALA A 7 8.89 14.49 0.09
C ALA A 7 9.78 14.71 1.32
N LEU A 8 11.06 14.99 1.11
CA LEU A 8 12.00 15.27 2.18
C LEU A 8 11.67 16.58 2.91
N CYS A 9 11.26 17.62 2.19
CA CYS A 9 10.88 18.90 2.79
C CYS A 9 9.60 18.76 3.65
N LEU A 10 8.60 18.00 3.18
CA LEU A 10 7.33 17.82 3.87
C LEU A 10 7.39 16.89 5.10
N ALA A 11 8.45 16.11 5.24
CA ALA A 11 8.59 15.20 6.38
C ALA A 11 9.02 15.95 7.66
N ASP A 12 8.09 16.67 8.27
CA ASP A 12 8.27 17.49 9.49
C ASP A 12 8.03 16.72 10.80
N GLY A 13 7.40 15.55 10.73
CA GLY A 13 7.02 14.72 11.88
C GLY A 13 5.58 14.92 12.35
N GLU A 14 4.87 15.90 11.82
CA GLU A 14 3.44 16.09 12.09
C GLU A 14 2.58 15.09 11.34
N SER A 15 2.96 14.81 10.10
CA SER A 15 2.28 13.84 9.24
C SER A 15 3.25 12.79 8.69
N LEU A 16 2.73 11.59 8.39
CA LEU A 16 3.48 10.58 7.66
C LEU A 16 3.58 11.01 6.20
N VAL A 17 4.79 11.04 5.65
CA VAL A 17 5.00 11.32 4.22
C VAL A 17 5.26 10.03 3.47
N LEU A 18 4.37 9.72 2.52
CA LEU A 18 4.51 8.60 1.59
C LEU A 18 4.85 9.11 0.19
N SER A 19 5.95 8.63 -0.35
CA SER A 19 6.34 8.84 -1.74
C SER A 19 6.03 7.56 -2.52
N VAL A 20 5.06 7.62 -3.40
CA VAL A 20 4.60 6.48 -4.20
C VAL A 20 5.15 6.60 -5.61
N VAL A 21 5.93 5.62 -5.99
CA VAL A 21 6.64 5.57 -7.27
C VAL A 21 6.39 4.22 -7.96
N PRO A 22 6.39 4.18 -9.29
CA PRO A 22 6.34 2.93 -10.04
C PRO A 22 7.45 1.97 -9.60
N LYS A 23 7.17 0.67 -9.63
CA LYS A 23 8.12 -0.37 -9.20
C LYS A 23 9.50 -0.24 -9.88
N ALA A 24 9.52 0.09 -11.16
CA ALA A 24 10.76 0.28 -11.92
C ALA A 24 11.61 1.44 -11.39
N LEU A 25 11.02 2.47 -10.79
CA LEU A 25 11.69 3.66 -10.27
C LEU A 25 11.99 3.59 -8.76
N LEU A 26 11.50 2.57 -8.06
CA LEU A 26 11.60 2.47 -6.60
C LEU A 26 13.04 2.55 -6.10
N GLU A 27 13.93 1.73 -6.64
CA GLU A 27 15.32 1.69 -6.21
C GLU A 27 16.09 2.96 -6.59
N MET A 28 15.82 3.52 -7.76
CA MET A 28 16.41 4.78 -8.20
C MET A 28 15.99 5.93 -7.28
N SER A 29 14.71 6.04 -6.97
CA SER A 29 14.19 7.09 -6.07
C SER A 29 14.77 6.94 -4.67
N ARG A 30 14.86 5.73 -4.13
CA ARG A 30 15.49 5.46 -2.83
C ARG A 30 16.96 5.84 -2.80
N LYS A 31 17.72 5.44 -3.81
CA LYS A 31 19.13 5.76 -3.94
C LYS A 31 19.34 7.27 -4.03
N GLN A 32 18.55 7.94 -4.84
CA GLN A 32 18.60 9.40 -4.98
C GLN A 32 18.32 10.12 -3.66
N MET A 33 17.27 9.72 -2.93
CA MET A 33 16.98 10.32 -1.62
C MET A 33 18.11 10.09 -0.61
N ARG A 34 18.73 8.91 -0.59
CA ARG A 34 19.77 8.53 0.36
C ARG A 34 21.14 9.10 0.03
N GLU A 35 21.53 9.14 -1.23
CA GLU A 35 22.87 9.50 -1.65
C GLU A 35 22.97 10.97 -2.07
N THR A 36 22.01 11.46 -2.85
CA THR A 36 22.08 12.82 -3.39
C THR A 36 21.58 13.86 -2.38
N PHE A 37 20.45 13.60 -1.75
CA PHE A 37 19.82 14.58 -0.85
C PHE A 37 20.23 14.43 0.61
N ALA A 38 20.71 13.26 1.03
CA ALA A 38 21.13 13.02 2.41
C ALA A 38 22.34 13.87 2.85
N THR A 39 23.12 14.36 1.91
CA THR A 39 24.22 15.31 2.19
C THR A 39 23.73 16.69 2.63
N ILE A 40 22.52 17.07 2.21
CA ILE A 40 21.91 18.38 2.51
C ILE A 40 20.80 18.23 3.55
N ILE A 41 19.97 17.20 3.41
CA ILE A 41 18.80 16.95 4.26
C ILE A 41 18.94 15.56 4.87
N THR A 42 19.44 15.48 6.11
CA THR A 42 19.65 14.22 6.84
C THR A 42 18.31 13.66 7.34
N LYS A 43 17.61 12.93 6.50
CA LYS A 43 16.37 12.24 6.86
C LYS A 43 16.43 10.75 6.58
N ARG A 44 15.71 9.95 7.37
CA ARG A 44 15.64 8.50 7.19
C ARG A 44 14.64 8.15 6.10
N ILE A 45 15.05 7.26 5.20
CA ILE A 45 14.21 6.73 4.12
C ILE A 45 13.82 5.30 4.47
N TYR A 46 12.54 5.09 4.65
CA TYR A 46 11.92 3.80 4.91
C TYR A 46 11.34 3.24 3.61
N THR A 47 11.25 1.94 3.51
CA THR A 47 10.56 1.28 2.39
C THR A 47 9.40 0.49 2.95
N LEU A 48 8.23 0.70 2.39
CA LEU A 48 7.05 -0.10 2.68
C LEU A 48 6.86 -1.12 1.57
N SER A 49 6.97 -2.38 1.93
CA SER A 49 6.67 -3.51 1.04
C SER A 49 5.55 -4.32 1.66
N PHE A 50 4.50 -4.54 0.89
CA PHE A 50 3.34 -5.32 1.30
C PHE A 50 2.72 -5.96 0.07
N ASP A 51 2.41 -7.23 0.17
CA ASP A 51 1.67 -8.00 -0.83
C ASP A 51 0.48 -8.73 -0.19
N ARG A 52 -0.29 -9.44 -0.99
CA ARG A 52 -1.47 -10.18 -0.52
C ARG A 52 -1.17 -11.32 0.44
N GLY A 53 0.04 -11.87 0.37
CA GLY A 53 0.49 -12.95 1.25
C GLY A 53 1.15 -12.46 2.54
N THR A 54 1.29 -11.14 2.69
CA THR A 54 1.97 -10.56 3.85
C THR A 54 1.12 -10.71 5.12
N ILE A 55 1.70 -11.32 6.15
CA ILE A 55 1.06 -11.44 7.47
C ILE A 55 1.04 -10.07 8.14
N VAL A 56 -0.15 -9.64 8.52
CA VAL A 56 -0.35 -8.36 9.20
C VAL A 56 0.12 -8.45 10.66
N THR A 57 1.00 -7.54 11.03
CA THR A 57 1.55 -7.50 12.40
C THR A 57 1.50 -6.08 12.97
N ALA A 58 1.39 -5.97 14.29
CA ALA A 58 1.48 -4.68 14.98
C ALA A 58 2.82 -3.97 14.75
N ALA A 59 3.88 -4.71 14.37
CA ALA A 59 5.18 -4.13 14.04
C ALA A 59 5.12 -3.24 12.81
N MET A 60 4.25 -3.53 11.84
CA MET A 60 4.09 -2.73 10.62
C MET A 60 3.57 -1.32 10.96
N HIS A 61 2.50 -1.23 11.73
CA HIS A 61 1.97 0.05 12.17
C HIS A 61 3.01 0.82 13.01
N ARG A 62 3.70 0.15 13.95
CA ARG A 62 4.78 0.77 14.74
C ARG A 62 5.91 1.31 13.86
N SER A 63 6.28 0.59 12.80
CA SER A 63 7.31 1.04 11.86
C SER A 63 6.91 2.34 11.15
N LEU A 64 5.64 2.46 10.73
CA LEU A 64 5.11 3.68 10.12
C LEU A 64 5.08 4.85 11.13
N GLN A 65 4.67 4.59 12.36
CA GLN A 65 4.70 5.60 13.42
C GLN A 65 6.13 6.06 13.75
N ASN A 66 7.09 5.15 13.74
CA ASN A 66 8.51 5.47 13.90
C ASN A 66 9.04 6.29 12.72
N ALA A 67 8.62 5.97 11.49
CA ALA A 67 8.97 6.77 10.32
C ALA A 67 8.46 8.21 10.46
N LYS A 68 7.20 8.39 10.86
CA LYS A 68 6.61 9.71 11.16
C LYS A 68 7.40 10.46 12.22
N ARG A 69 7.61 9.86 13.41
CA ARG A 69 8.34 10.50 14.53
C ARG A 69 9.76 10.88 14.18
N ASN A 70 10.45 10.10 13.38
CA ASN A 70 11.81 10.35 12.92
C ASN A 70 11.88 11.33 11.74
N ARG A 71 10.76 11.97 11.37
CA ARG A 71 10.69 12.88 10.22
C ARG A 71 11.19 12.22 8.94
N GLY A 72 10.93 10.93 8.80
CA GLY A 72 11.36 10.14 7.66
C GLY A 72 10.33 10.11 6.54
N VAL A 73 10.79 9.71 5.36
CA VAL A 73 9.94 9.48 4.19
C VAL A 73 9.77 7.97 4.00
N VAL A 74 8.54 7.55 3.77
CA VAL A 74 8.23 6.17 3.40
C VAL A 74 8.05 6.09 1.89
N VAL A 75 8.86 5.25 1.24
CA VAL A 75 8.75 5.00 -0.20
C VAL A 75 8.00 3.70 -0.41
N ALA A 76 7.00 3.73 -1.27
CA ALA A 76 6.16 2.58 -1.58
C ALA A 76 5.83 2.52 -3.07
N THR A 77 5.28 1.39 -3.51
CA THR A 77 4.70 1.25 -4.85
C THR A 77 3.17 1.38 -4.81
N PRO A 78 2.50 1.73 -5.92
CA PRO A 78 1.04 1.73 -6.01
C PRO A 78 0.45 0.36 -5.64
N THR A 79 1.10 -0.72 -6.07
CA THR A 79 0.70 -2.11 -5.76
C THR A 79 0.69 -2.38 -4.25
N THR A 80 1.67 -1.85 -3.51
CA THR A 80 1.75 -1.97 -2.06
C THR A 80 0.53 -1.34 -1.38
N LEU A 81 0.17 -0.10 -1.73
CA LEU A 81 -0.97 0.59 -1.14
C LEU A 81 -2.29 -0.12 -1.48
N LYS A 82 -2.45 -0.52 -2.73
CA LYS A 82 -3.60 -1.29 -3.19
C LYS A 82 -3.73 -2.61 -2.42
N SER A 83 -2.64 -3.35 -2.27
CA SER A 83 -2.66 -4.63 -1.55
C SER A 83 -3.13 -4.49 -0.10
N ILE A 84 -2.68 -3.44 0.61
CA ILE A 84 -3.14 -3.16 1.97
C ILE A 84 -4.65 -2.91 2.02
N GLN A 85 -5.17 -2.09 1.10
CA GLN A 85 -6.60 -1.79 1.03
C GLN A 85 -7.43 -3.05 0.73
N LEU A 86 -6.97 -3.87 -0.22
CA LEU A 86 -7.67 -5.08 -0.61
C LEU A 86 -7.66 -6.15 0.47
N VAL A 87 -6.51 -6.37 1.11
CA VAL A 87 -6.42 -7.30 2.24
C VAL A 87 -7.34 -6.85 3.37
N TYR A 88 -7.46 -5.54 3.62
CA TYR A 88 -8.41 -5.02 4.61
C TYR A 88 -9.86 -5.38 4.26
N VAL A 89 -10.28 -5.16 3.02
CA VAL A 89 -11.64 -5.50 2.56
C VAL A 89 -11.88 -7.00 2.60
N GLU A 90 -10.93 -7.81 2.11
CA GLU A 90 -11.00 -9.27 2.16
C GLU A 90 -11.10 -9.80 3.60
N THR A 91 -10.32 -9.23 4.52
CA THR A 91 -10.33 -9.62 5.93
C THR A 91 -11.64 -9.24 6.61
N LEU A 92 -12.23 -8.08 6.26
CA LEU A 92 -13.57 -7.68 6.73
C LEU A 92 -14.67 -8.65 6.26
N GLN A 93 -14.66 -9.04 4.99
CA GLN A 93 -15.62 -10.00 4.45
C GLN A 93 -15.49 -11.36 5.13
N ARG A 94 -14.27 -11.85 5.29
CA ARG A 94 -13.99 -13.09 6.03
C ARG A 94 -14.46 -12.98 7.49
N LEU A 95 -14.19 -11.87 8.15
CA LEU A 95 -14.63 -11.65 9.53
C LEU A 95 -16.16 -11.70 9.65
N ASP A 96 -16.90 -11.09 8.72
CA ASP A 96 -18.37 -11.15 8.71
C ASP A 96 -18.88 -12.59 8.52
N THR A 97 -18.27 -13.34 7.61
CA THR A 97 -18.61 -14.75 7.39
C THR A 97 -18.35 -15.60 8.65
N TYR A 98 -17.16 -15.48 9.26
CA TYR A 98 -16.82 -16.25 10.45
C TYR A 98 -17.60 -15.85 11.71
N ARG A 99 -18.08 -14.61 11.79
CA ARG A 99 -18.99 -14.19 12.88
C ARG A 99 -20.32 -14.90 12.84
N ARG A 100 -20.79 -15.31 11.67
CA ARG A 100 -22.07 -16.03 11.51
C ARG A 100 -21.94 -17.53 11.82
N GLU A 101 -20.87 -18.16 11.34
CA GLU A 101 -20.79 -19.62 11.31
C GLU A 101 -19.42 -20.20 11.73
N GLY A 102 -18.50 -19.36 12.18
CA GLY A 102 -17.11 -19.75 12.39
C GLY A 102 -16.70 -19.95 13.85
N PRO A 103 -15.53 -20.58 14.08
CA PRO A 103 -14.97 -20.75 15.42
C PRO A 103 -14.49 -19.40 15.98
N PHE A 104 -14.71 -19.18 17.28
CA PHE A 104 -14.40 -17.94 17.99
C PHE A 104 -12.92 -17.53 17.88
N SER A 105 -11.99 -18.48 17.85
CA SER A 105 -10.55 -18.24 17.69
C SER A 105 -10.23 -17.52 16.37
N LYS A 106 -10.89 -17.92 15.26
CA LYS A 106 -10.71 -17.27 13.97
C LYS A 106 -11.29 -15.86 13.95
N VAL A 107 -12.40 -15.64 14.63
CA VAL A 107 -13.00 -14.30 14.77
C VAL A 107 -12.03 -13.36 15.50
N GLN A 108 -11.36 -13.83 16.56
CA GLN A 108 -10.37 -13.02 17.28
C GLN A 108 -9.15 -12.68 16.41
N GLU A 109 -8.60 -13.66 15.70
CA GLU A 109 -7.46 -13.48 14.78
C GLU A 109 -7.78 -12.44 13.69
N LEU A 110 -8.88 -12.63 12.97
CA LEU A 110 -9.31 -11.71 11.92
C LEU A 110 -9.67 -10.32 12.45
N SER A 111 -10.25 -10.23 13.63
CA SER A 111 -10.54 -8.96 14.28
C SER A 111 -9.27 -8.19 14.60
N PHE A 112 -8.21 -8.88 15.07
CA PHE A 112 -6.91 -8.27 15.30
C PHE A 112 -6.28 -7.77 13.99
N GLU A 113 -6.28 -8.58 12.93
CA GLU A 113 -5.77 -8.18 11.61
C GLU A 113 -6.50 -6.96 11.05
N CYS A 114 -7.84 -6.96 11.10
CA CYS A 114 -8.65 -5.81 10.69
C CYS A 114 -8.29 -4.55 11.48
N HIS A 115 -8.09 -4.68 12.78
CA HIS A 115 -7.76 -3.54 13.64
C HIS A 115 -6.39 -2.94 13.29
N GLU A 116 -5.37 -3.78 13.06
CA GLU A 116 -4.04 -3.31 12.68
C GLU A 116 -4.04 -2.68 11.27
N LEU A 117 -4.75 -3.28 10.31
CA LEU A 117 -4.91 -2.71 8.97
C LEU A 117 -5.65 -1.37 9.01
N ALA A 118 -6.70 -1.25 9.82
CA ALA A 118 -7.43 -0.01 10.00
C ALA A 118 -6.53 1.12 10.53
N LYS A 119 -5.66 0.83 11.50
CA LYS A 119 -4.67 1.80 12.01
C LYS A 119 -3.69 2.24 10.93
N ILE A 120 -3.21 1.32 10.09
CA ILE A 120 -2.31 1.64 8.98
C ILE A 120 -3.03 2.55 7.98
N LEU A 121 -4.25 2.20 7.57
CA LEU A 121 -5.04 3.00 6.63
C LEU A 121 -5.40 4.37 7.20
N GLN A 122 -5.71 4.46 8.50
CA GLN A 122 -5.93 5.73 9.18
C GLN A 122 -4.67 6.60 9.16
N THR A 123 -3.50 6.01 9.42
CA THR A 123 -2.20 6.72 9.34
C THR A 123 -1.93 7.25 7.92
N PHE A 124 -2.31 6.51 6.88
CA PHE A 124 -2.21 6.98 5.49
C PHE A 124 -3.18 8.11 5.19
N ARG A 125 -4.40 8.02 5.69
CA ARG A 125 -5.44 9.05 5.50
C ARG A 125 -5.05 10.39 6.14
N GLU A 126 -4.36 10.35 7.28
CA GLU A 126 -3.86 11.53 7.99
C GLU A 126 -2.50 12.00 7.47
N GLY A 127 -1.90 11.24 6.57
CA GLY A 127 -0.58 11.51 6.01
C GLY A 127 -0.61 12.35 4.74
N VAL A 128 0.58 12.64 4.24
CA VAL A 128 0.80 13.28 2.94
C VAL A 128 1.21 12.22 1.93
N LEU A 129 0.47 12.12 0.85
CA LEU A 129 0.73 11.20 -0.25
C LEU A 129 1.26 11.97 -1.47
N LEU A 130 2.48 11.66 -1.87
CA LEU A 130 3.08 12.15 -3.10
C LEU A 130 3.10 11.03 -4.13
N LEU A 131 2.39 11.24 -5.23
CA LEU A 131 2.34 10.32 -6.36
C LEU A 131 3.26 10.84 -7.46
N ASP A 132 4.21 10.03 -7.86
CA ASP A 132 5.02 10.27 -9.06
C ASP A 132 4.44 9.49 -10.25
N GLU A 133 4.67 9.98 -11.47
CA GLU A 133 4.15 9.36 -12.71
C GLU A 133 2.62 9.12 -12.66
N VAL A 134 1.86 10.14 -12.26
CA VAL A 134 0.40 10.08 -12.04
C VAL A 134 -0.37 9.57 -13.24
N ASP A 135 0.05 9.95 -14.44
CA ASP A 135 -0.50 9.52 -15.72
C ASP A 135 -0.39 8.00 -15.92
N MET A 136 0.69 7.38 -15.44
CA MET A 136 0.87 5.93 -15.48
C MET A 136 0.15 5.24 -14.32
N VAL A 137 0.26 5.79 -13.12
CA VAL A 137 -0.33 5.21 -11.90
C VAL A 137 -1.87 5.21 -11.97
N LEU A 138 -2.48 6.26 -12.51
CA LEU A 138 -3.93 6.40 -12.62
C LEU A 138 -4.50 6.00 -13.98
N HIS A 139 -3.66 5.51 -14.90
CA HIS A 139 -4.13 5.12 -16.23
C HIS A 139 -5.10 3.92 -16.14
N PRO A 140 -6.33 4.00 -16.67
CA PRO A 140 -7.37 2.99 -16.46
C PRO A 140 -7.01 1.59 -16.99
N LEU A 141 -6.17 1.51 -18.02
CA LEU A 141 -5.78 0.23 -18.64
C LEU A 141 -4.37 -0.25 -18.25
N LYS A 142 -3.47 0.66 -17.87
CA LYS A 142 -2.07 0.35 -17.58
C LYS A 142 -1.77 0.40 -16.08
N SER A 143 -2.67 0.92 -15.28
CA SER A 143 -2.49 1.10 -13.86
C SER A 143 -2.32 -0.24 -13.15
N GLU A 144 -1.30 -0.33 -12.31
CA GLU A 144 -1.15 -1.43 -11.34
C GLU A 144 -2.30 -1.45 -10.30
N LEU A 145 -3.15 -0.42 -10.28
CA LEU A 145 -4.34 -0.35 -9.44
C LEU A 145 -5.51 -1.16 -9.99
N ASN A 146 -5.45 -1.63 -11.23
CA ASN A 146 -6.44 -2.53 -11.80
C ASN A 146 -6.41 -3.88 -11.09
N PHE A 147 -7.57 -4.33 -10.68
CA PHE A 147 -7.70 -5.51 -9.84
C PHE A 147 -8.88 -6.38 -10.29
N PRO A 148 -8.64 -7.65 -10.62
CA PRO A 148 -9.72 -8.57 -10.89
C PRO A 148 -10.44 -8.92 -9.57
N ILE A 149 -11.75 -8.63 -9.52
CA ILE A 149 -12.64 -9.02 -8.43
C ILE A 149 -13.47 -10.19 -8.93
N GLY A 150 -13.56 -11.27 -8.14
CA GLY A 150 -14.37 -12.42 -8.45
C GLY A 150 -13.63 -13.75 -8.27
N GLU A 151 -14.35 -14.83 -8.48
CA GLU A 151 -13.78 -16.17 -8.45
C GLU A 151 -12.87 -16.40 -9.66
N LYS A 152 -11.78 -17.11 -9.43
CA LYS A 152 -10.89 -17.56 -10.51
C LYS A 152 -11.49 -18.83 -11.11
N PHE A 153 -11.83 -18.77 -12.37
CA PHE A 153 -12.19 -19.94 -13.16
C PHE A 153 -11.00 -20.34 -14.03
N ASP A 154 -10.68 -21.62 -14.06
CA ASP A 154 -9.72 -22.15 -15.00
C ASP A 154 -10.31 -22.05 -16.42
N LEU A 155 -9.52 -21.48 -17.34
CA LEU A 155 -9.89 -21.44 -18.75
C LEU A 155 -9.69 -22.85 -19.33
N ASP A 156 -10.77 -23.55 -19.58
CA ASP A 156 -10.72 -24.76 -20.38
C ASP A 156 -10.13 -24.42 -21.76
N GLY A 157 -9.00 -25.04 -22.10
CA GLY A 157 -8.17 -24.69 -23.25
C GLY A 157 -8.83 -24.80 -24.63
N LYS A 158 -10.18 -24.75 -24.71
CA LYS A 158 -10.99 -24.75 -25.92
C LYS A 158 -11.99 -23.59 -26.04
N GLY A 159 -11.90 -22.60 -25.16
CA GLY A 159 -12.83 -21.47 -25.11
C GLY A 159 -12.28 -20.15 -25.61
N THR A 160 -13.08 -19.44 -26.37
CA THR A 160 -12.86 -18.05 -26.77
C THR A 160 -12.65 -17.17 -25.54
N VAL A 161 -11.55 -16.42 -25.47
CA VAL A 161 -11.28 -15.48 -24.40
C VAL A 161 -12.31 -14.36 -24.43
N VAL A 162 -13.27 -14.40 -23.52
CA VAL A 162 -14.18 -13.27 -23.28
C VAL A 162 -13.57 -12.42 -22.17
N LEU A 163 -13.00 -11.28 -22.55
CA LEU A 163 -12.53 -10.27 -21.61
C LEU A 163 -13.75 -9.50 -21.10
N ILE A 164 -14.28 -9.89 -19.94
CA ILE A 164 -15.29 -9.08 -19.24
C ILE A 164 -14.55 -8.01 -18.44
N ALA A 165 -14.40 -6.83 -19.05
CA ALA A 165 -14.00 -5.63 -18.34
C ALA A 165 -15.22 -5.09 -17.58
N LEU A 166 -15.35 -5.42 -16.30
CA LEU A 166 -16.31 -4.75 -15.42
C LEU A 166 -15.79 -3.34 -15.11
N HIS A 167 -16.40 -2.36 -15.74
CA HIS A 167 -16.29 -0.96 -15.35
C HIS A 167 -17.02 -0.81 -14.02
N ALA A 168 -16.28 -0.67 -12.94
CA ALA A 168 -16.83 -0.14 -11.70
C ALA A 168 -16.77 1.39 -11.79
N CYS A 169 -17.94 2.01 -11.93
CA CYS A 169 -18.15 3.45 -11.70
C CYS A 169 -17.93 3.80 -10.22
#